data_f9cc738578b03112f06bb1fe23fd0c13
#
_entry.id   f9cc738578b03112f06bb1fe23fd0c13
#
_cell.length_a   1.000
_cell.length_b   1.000
_cell.length_c   1.000
_cell.angle_alpha   90.00
_cell.angle_beta   90.00
_cell.angle_gamma   90.00
#
_symmetry.space_group_name_H-M   'P 1'
#
loop_
_entity.id
_entity.type
_entity.pdbx_description
1 polymer ?
#
loop_
_entity_poly.entity_id
_entity_poly.type
_entity_poly.pdbx_seq_one_letter_code
_entity_poly.pdbx_strand_id
1 'polypeptide(L)'
;MSTPNTRQVRIEFDQRVPMRDGITLSADVYKPDSRTGEPGKFPVILTRTPYQKLSEGVLMVGNYFAERGYVFVAMDVRGRGDSEGMFVPYFNEGQDGYDAIEWCAAQSWSDGNVGTIGSSYPGVIQWLAALQQPPHLKAMVVRVAPSDPFVETPTGVPSPMSMCWLHFVSGRYNQLMEAVNWESV
;
A
#
# COMPACT_ATOMS: atom_id res chain seq x y z
N MET A 1 21.80 -26.44 -7.62
CA MET A 1 21.07 -25.16 -7.75
C MET A 1 21.75 -24.18 -6.83
N SER A 2 22.38 -23.12 -7.36
CA SER A 2 22.99 -22.08 -6.52
C SER A 2 21.89 -21.36 -5.73
N THR A 3 22.03 -21.27 -4.42
CA THR A 3 21.18 -20.41 -3.57
C THR A 3 21.19 -19.01 -4.18
N PRO A 4 20.04 -18.38 -4.42
CA PRO A 4 20.02 -17.01 -4.87
C PRO A 4 20.83 -16.16 -3.87
N ASN A 5 21.71 -15.33 -4.36
CA ASN A 5 22.50 -14.40 -3.56
C ASN A 5 21.53 -13.35 -2.99
N THR A 6 20.83 -13.72 -1.90
CA THR A 6 19.84 -12.85 -1.26
C THR A 6 20.57 -11.75 -0.50
N ARG A 7 20.19 -10.50 -0.76
CA ARG A 7 20.71 -9.34 -0.03
C ARG A 7 20.14 -9.31 1.37
N GLN A 8 20.89 -8.79 2.32
CA GLN A 8 20.32 -8.44 3.61
C GLN A 8 19.33 -7.29 3.44
N VAL A 9 18.34 -7.22 4.30
CA VAL A 9 17.27 -6.21 4.25
C VAL A 9 17.42 -5.27 5.44
N ARG A 10 17.36 -3.97 5.17
CA ARG A 10 17.23 -2.93 6.18
C ARG A 10 15.82 -2.35 6.11
N ILE A 11 15.18 -2.25 7.26
CA ILE A 11 13.82 -1.68 7.36
C ILE A 11 13.89 -0.34 8.08
N GLU A 12 13.28 0.68 7.49
CA GLU A 12 13.08 1.98 8.11
C GLU A 12 11.57 2.14 8.37
N PHE A 13 11.21 2.11 9.64
CA PHE A 13 9.81 2.20 10.07
C PHE A 13 9.32 3.64 10.14
N ASP A 14 8.01 3.81 9.98
CA ASP A 14 7.26 5.05 10.22
C ASP A 14 7.84 6.28 9.51
N GLN A 15 8.21 6.12 8.26
CA GLN A 15 8.63 7.24 7.44
C GLN A 15 7.41 8.12 7.13
N ARG A 16 7.53 9.43 7.40
CA ARG A 16 6.43 10.36 7.20
C ARG A 16 6.41 10.88 5.77
N VAL A 17 5.35 10.54 5.05
CA VAL A 17 5.15 10.88 3.65
C VAL A 17 4.17 12.04 3.56
N PRO A 18 4.61 13.26 3.17
CA PRO A 18 3.74 14.42 3.10
C PRO A 18 2.78 14.31 1.92
N MET A 19 1.52 14.62 2.18
CA MET A 19 0.48 14.77 1.17
C MET A 19 0.29 16.24 0.82
N ARG A 20 -0.24 16.51 -0.37
CA ARG A 20 -0.46 17.88 -0.89
C ARG A 20 -1.34 18.77 -0.03
N ASP A 21 -2.19 18.20 0.80
CA ASP A 21 -3.11 18.89 1.70
C ASP A 21 -2.54 19.09 3.13
N GLY A 22 -1.27 18.74 3.33
CA GLY A 22 -0.51 19.04 4.54
C GLY A 22 -0.55 17.96 5.62
N ILE A 23 -1.31 16.87 5.45
CA ILE A 23 -1.20 15.72 6.35
C ILE A 23 -0.04 14.81 5.96
N THR A 24 0.34 13.88 6.83
CA THR A 24 1.37 12.88 6.56
C THR A 24 0.81 11.46 6.66
N LEU A 25 1.21 10.61 5.72
CA LEU A 25 0.96 9.18 5.80
C LEU A 25 2.19 8.45 6.33
N SER A 26 1.97 7.31 6.97
CA SER A 26 3.02 6.48 7.54
C SER A 26 3.40 5.35 6.59
N ALA A 27 4.70 5.21 6.31
CA ALA A 27 5.24 4.17 5.47
C ALA A 27 6.42 3.45 6.13
N ASP A 28 6.53 2.15 5.89
CA ASP A 28 7.71 1.36 6.23
C ASP A 28 8.48 1.04 4.94
N VAL A 29 9.78 1.31 4.95
CA VAL A 29 10.65 1.20 3.77
C VAL A 29 11.63 0.05 3.95
N TYR A 30 11.50 -0.98 3.13
CA TYR A 30 12.36 -2.15 3.08
C TYR A 30 13.39 -1.93 1.99
N LYS A 31 14.66 -1.87 2.36
CA LYS A 31 15.75 -1.57 1.41
C LYS A 31 16.74 -2.73 1.35
N PRO A 32 17.31 -3.01 0.16
CA PRO A 32 18.51 -3.84 0.09
C PRO A 32 19.61 -3.23 0.96
N ASP A 33 20.22 -4.02 1.84
CA ASP A 33 21.32 -3.53 2.68
C ASP A 33 22.58 -3.31 1.83
N SER A 34 23.07 -2.08 1.83
CA SER A 34 24.26 -1.67 1.06
C SER A 34 25.57 -1.81 1.86
N ARG A 35 25.57 -2.43 3.05
CA ARG A 35 26.81 -2.59 3.86
C ARG A 35 27.95 -3.31 3.15
N THR A 36 27.66 -3.97 2.03
CA THR A 36 28.64 -4.68 1.20
C THR A 36 28.91 -4.03 -0.16
N GLY A 37 28.38 -2.83 -0.44
CA GLY A 37 28.51 -2.16 -1.74
C GLY A 37 28.10 -0.68 -1.70
N GLU A 38 28.33 0.01 -2.80
CA GLU A 38 27.90 1.40 -3.01
C GLU A 38 26.40 1.55 -2.76
N PRO A 39 25.94 2.67 -2.16
CA PRO A 39 24.52 2.98 -2.03
C PRO A 39 23.91 3.06 -3.43
N GLY A 40 23.23 1.99 -3.84
CA GLY A 40 22.58 1.92 -5.15
C GLY A 40 21.24 2.61 -5.14
N LYS A 41 20.82 3.05 -6.33
CA LYS A 41 19.42 3.40 -6.59
C LYS A 41 18.70 2.16 -7.11
N PHE A 42 17.48 1.96 -6.61
CA PHE A 42 16.70 0.77 -6.90
C PHE A 42 15.31 1.13 -7.41
N PRO A 43 14.71 0.30 -8.26
CA PRO A 43 13.30 0.43 -8.57
C PRO A 43 12.46 0.18 -7.31
N VAL A 44 11.34 0.89 -7.22
CA VAL A 44 10.47 0.88 -6.04
C VAL A 44 9.21 0.09 -6.32
N ILE A 45 8.77 -0.68 -5.34
CA ILE A 45 7.46 -1.31 -5.32
C ILE A 45 6.69 -0.75 -4.13
N LEU A 46 5.59 -0.07 -4.42
CA LEU A 46 4.71 0.53 -3.42
C LEU A 46 3.45 -0.31 -3.24
N THR A 47 3.10 -0.59 -1.99
CA THR A 47 1.75 -1.04 -1.61
C THR A 47 1.14 -0.06 -0.62
N ARG A 48 -0.13 0.30 -0.83
CA ARG A 48 -0.93 1.11 0.09
C ARG A 48 -2.08 0.28 0.60
N THR A 49 -2.32 0.28 1.90
CA THR A 49 -3.26 -0.66 2.52
C THR A 49 -4.08 -0.03 3.66
N PRO A 50 -5.38 -0.33 3.77
CA PRO A 50 -6.16 -0.02 4.97
C PRO A 50 -6.00 -1.09 6.05
N TYR A 51 -5.27 -2.19 5.77
CA TYR A 51 -5.23 -3.41 6.58
C TYR A 51 -3.98 -3.52 7.46
N GLN A 52 -3.29 -2.41 7.71
CA GLN A 52 -2.02 -2.29 8.46
C GLN A 52 -0.78 -2.72 7.66
N LYS A 53 0.14 -1.77 7.52
CA LYS A 53 1.43 -1.98 6.86
C LYS A 53 2.33 -3.01 7.56
N LEU A 54 2.10 -3.28 8.85
CA LEU A 54 2.83 -4.26 9.66
C LEU A 54 2.19 -5.66 9.65
N SER A 55 1.22 -5.96 8.78
CA SER A 55 0.68 -7.30 8.68
C SER A 55 1.75 -8.30 8.21
N GLU A 56 1.69 -9.54 8.70
CA GLU A 56 2.65 -10.60 8.36
C GLU A 56 2.83 -10.77 6.84
N GLY A 57 1.73 -10.71 6.09
CA GLY A 57 1.77 -10.82 4.62
C GLY A 57 2.54 -9.68 3.97
N VAL A 58 2.43 -8.45 4.48
CA VAL A 58 3.18 -7.30 3.98
C VAL A 58 4.66 -7.41 4.33
N LEU A 59 4.98 -7.83 5.56
CA LEU A 59 6.36 -8.08 6.00
C LEU A 59 7.08 -9.12 5.10
N MET A 60 6.39 -10.22 4.79
CA MET A 60 6.94 -11.27 3.91
C MET A 60 7.21 -10.73 2.50
N VAL A 61 6.27 -9.99 1.92
CA VAL A 61 6.40 -9.41 0.58
C VAL A 61 7.50 -8.35 0.55
N GLY A 62 7.60 -7.51 1.57
CA GLY A 62 8.64 -6.48 1.70
C GLY A 62 10.04 -7.07 1.70
N ASN A 63 10.27 -8.09 2.52
CA ASN A 63 11.56 -8.80 2.54
C ASN A 63 11.85 -9.48 1.21
N TYR A 64 10.86 -10.16 0.62
CA TYR A 64 11.01 -10.84 -0.67
C TYR A 64 11.55 -9.91 -1.77
N PHE A 65 10.99 -8.72 -1.91
CA PHE A 65 11.41 -7.76 -2.93
C PHE A 65 12.74 -7.10 -2.59
N ALA A 66 12.95 -6.73 -1.32
CA ALA A 66 14.19 -6.09 -0.91
C ALA A 66 15.41 -7.02 -1.08
N GLU A 67 15.30 -8.30 -0.76
CA GLU A 67 16.33 -9.30 -1.03
C GLU A 67 16.69 -9.41 -2.51
N ARG A 68 15.78 -9.03 -3.42
CA ARG A 68 15.93 -9.12 -4.88
C ARG A 68 16.32 -7.81 -5.55
N GLY A 69 16.66 -6.79 -4.77
CA GLY A 69 17.18 -5.54 -5.29
C GLY A 69 16.10 -4.52 -5.66
N TYR A 70 14.94 -4.59 -5.04
CA TYR A 70 13.94 -3.54 -5.07
C TYR A 70 13.88 -2.84 -3.73
N VAL A 71 13.50 -1.57 -3.70
CA VAL A 71 12.98 -0.98 -2.47
C VAL A 71 11.48 -1.27 -2.42
N PHE A 72 11.01 -1.81 -1.30
CA PHE A 72 9.58 -2.03 -1.10
C PHE A 72 9.08 -1.04 -0.06
N VAL A 73 7.98 -0.34 -0.38
CA VAL A 73 7.34 0.63 0.50
C VAL A 73 5.94 0.14 0.84
N ALA A 74 5.70 -0.09 2.13
CA ALA A 74 4.39 -0.42 2.66
C ALA A 74 3.81 0.80 3.38
N MET A 75 2.63 1.27 2.96
CA MET A 75 2.04 2.50 3.49
C MET A 75 0.62 2.25 3.97
N ASP A 76 0.32 2.71 5.19
CA ASP A 76 -1.06 2.80 5.65
C ASP A 76 -1.78 3.92 4.91
N VAL A 77 -3.00 3.66 4.41
CA VAL A 77 -3.81 4.71 3.80
C VAL A 77 -4.27 5.73 4.84
N ARG A 78 -4.71 6.88 4.38
CA ARG A 78 -5.19 8.00 5.19
C ARG A 78 -6.16 7.54 6.29
N GLY A 79 -5.91 7.96 7.54
CA GLY A 79 -6.75 7.66 8.70
C GLY A 79 -6.67 6.21 9.20
N ARG A 80 -5.78 5.38 8.63
CA ARG A 80 -5.54 4.00 9.08
C ARG A 80 -4.15 3.85 9.68
N GLY A 81 -4.01 2.91 10.61
CA GLY A 81 -2.74 2.65 11.30
C GLY A 81 -2.13 3.92 11.87
N ASP A 82 -0.90 4.22 11.48
CA ASP A 82 -0.13 5.38 11.94
C ASP A 82 -0.26 6.60 11.00
N SER A 83 -1.05 6.51 9.92
CA SER A 83 -1.31 7.61 9.00
C SER A 83 -2.29 8.62 9.58
N GLU A 84 -2.05 9.91 9.31
CA GLU A 84 -2.93 11.00 9.73
C GLU A 84 -4.22 11.06 8.89
N GLY A 85 -5.12 11.95 9.30
CA GLY A 85 -6.37 12.23 8.61
C GLY A 85 -7.51 11.28 8.99
N MET A 86 -8.55 11.27 8.17
CA MET A 86 -9.75 10.47 8.35
C MET A 86 -9.90 9.49 7.17
N PHE A 87 -10.16 8.23 7.48
CA PHE A 87 -10.42 7.21 6.47
C PHE A 87 -11.84 7.36 5.92
N VAL A 88 -11.92 7.73 4.66
CA VAL A 88 -13.14 7.66 3.86
C VAL A 88 -12.82 6.79 2.65
N PRO A 89 -13.37 5.56 2.57
CA PRO A 89 -13.00 4.63 1.52
C PRO A 89 -13.06 5.25 0.12
N TYR A 90 -11.99 5.08 -0.65
CA TYR A 90 -11.80 5.52 -2.03
C TYR A 90 -11.71 7.04 -2.26
N PHE A 91 -12.11 7.88 -1.32
CA PHE A 91 -12.29 9.32 -1.54
C PHE A 91 -10.97 10.04 -1.87
N ASN A 92 -9.92 9.85 -1.07
CA ASN A 92 -8.63 10.54 -1.27
C ASN A 92 -7.59 9.67 -1.99
N GLU A 93 -7.91 8.42 -2.30
CA GLU A 93 -6.93 7.41 -2.71
C GLU A 93 -6.21 7.74 -4.02
N GLY A 94 -6.87 8.47 -4.92
CA GLY A 94 -6.25 8.92 -6.16
C GLY A 94 -5.11 9.91 -5.90
N GLN A 95 -5.40 10.99 -5.15
CA GLN A 95 -4.44 12.04 -4.86
C GLN A 95 -3.33 11.55 -3.92
N ASP A 96 -3.68 10.84 -2.87
CA ASP A 96 -2.71 10.24 -1.95
C ASP A 96 -1.81 9.23 -2.67
N GLY A 97 -2.37 8.49 -3.63
CA GLY A 97 -1.61 7.56 -4.46
C GLY A 97 -0.61 8.25 -5.38
N TYR A 98 -1.02 9.36 -6.00
CA TYR A 98 -0.11 10.19 -6.79
C TYR A 98 1.04 10.71 -5.92
N ASP A 99 0.72 11.34 -4.78
CA ASP A 99 1.72 11.94 -3.90
C ASP A 99 2.68 10.89 -3.35
N ALA A 100 2.18 9.71 -2.99
CA ALA A 100 3.00 8.58 -2.54
C ALA A 100 3.96 8.05 -3.62
N ILE A 101 3.50 7.93 -4.86
CA ILE A 101 4.32 7.49 -6.00
C ILE A 101 5.44 8.50 -6.27
N GLU A 102 5.12 9.79 -6.32
CA GLU A 102 6.09 10.84 -6.58
C GLU A 102 7.08 11.00 -5.41
N TRP A 103 6.61 10.84 -4.16
CA TRP A 103 7.50 10.79 -3.01
C TRP A 103 8.50 9.64 -3.11
N CYS A 104 8.04 8.43 -3.46
CA CYS A 104 8.93 7.27 -3.66
C CYS A 104 9.98 7.54 -4.74
N ALA A 105 9.56 8.13 -5.86
CA ALA A 105 10.47 8.43 -6.98
C ALA A 105 11.55 9.45 -6.61
N ALA A 106 11.22 10.43 -5.75
CA ALA A 106 12.12 11.51 -5.34
C ALA A 106 13.16 11.09 -4.30
N GLN A 107 13.06 9.90 -3.71
CA GLN A 107 13.98 9.46 -2.67
C GLN A 107 15.39 9.17 -3.19
N SER A 108 16.40 9.40 -2.36
CA SER A 108 17.82 9.20 -2.73
C SER A 108 18.16 7.74 -3.10
N TRP A 109 17.39 6.78 -2.56
CA TRP A 109 17.54 5.36 -2.83
C TRP A 109 16.72 4.87 -4.04
N SER A 110 15.92 5.73 -4.67
CA SER A 110 15.08 5.42 -5.83
C SER A 110 15.81 5.71 -7.14
N ASP A 111 15.60 4.87 -8.14
CA ASP A 111 16.01 5.11 -9.53
C ASP A 111 14.95 5.88 -10.34
N GLY A 112 13.85 6.28 -9.71
CA GLY A 112 12.74 6.99 -10.34
C GLY A 112 11.68 6.08 -10.98
N ASN A 113 11.85 4.76 -10.94
CA ASN A 113 10.86 3.82 -11.46
C ASN A 113 10.02 3.26 -10.31
N VAL A 114 8.72 3.53 -10.32
CA VAL A 114 7.79 3.07 -9.28
C VAL A 114 6.77 2.11 -9.87
N GLY A 115 6.70 0.91 -9.32
CA GLY A 115 5.62 -0.03 -9.56
C GLY A 115 4.71 -0.11 -8.35
N THR A 116 3.45 -0.49 -8.55
CA THR A 116 2.51 -0.71 -7.45
C THR A 116 1.98 -2.13 -7.44
N ILE A 117 1.67 -2.66 -6.26
CA ILE A 117 1.14 -4.01 -6.08
C ILE A 117 0.05 -4.02 -5.01
N GLY A 118 -1.01 -4.77 -5.24
CA GLY A 118 -2.06 -4.95 -4.24
C GLY A 118 -3.20 -5.84 -4.70
N SER A 119 -3.94 -6.36 -3.73
CA SER A 119 -5.12 -7.20 -3.94
C SER A 119 -6.31 -6.61 -3.21
N SER A 120 -7.52 -6.75 -3.74
CA SER A 120 -8.76 -6.20 -3.16
C SER A 120 -8.69 -4.67 -3.09
N TYR A 121 -8.97 -4.04 -1.96
CA TYR A 121 -8.86 -2.59 -1.78
C TYR A 121 -7.50 -2.02 -2.24
N PRO A 122 -6.32 -2.55 -1.82
CA PRO A 122 -5.02 -2.18 -2.38
C PRO A 122 -4.89 -2.39 -3.89
N GLY A 123 -5.74 -3.19 -4.49
CA GLY A 123 -5.85 -3.33 -5.95
C GLY A 123 -6.63 -2.18 -6.57
N VAL A 124 -7.83 -1.86 -6.03
CA VAL A 124 -8.69 -0.79 -6.54
C VAL A 124 -8.00 0.57 -6.49
N ILE A 125 -7.32 0.88 -5.39
CA ILE A 125 -6.70 2.20 -5.22
C ILE A 125 -5.52 2.45 -6.18
N GLN A 126 -4.96 1.41 -6.80
CA GLN A 126 -3.99 1.58 -7.89
C GLN A 126 -4.62 2.21 -9.13
N TRP A 127 -5.86 1.80 -9.48
CA TRP A 127 -6.60 2.43 -10.58
C TRP A 127 -6.85 3.92 -10.30
N LEU A 128 -7.26 4.25 -9.07
CA LEU A 128 -7.52 5.64 -8.67
C LEU A 128 -6.25 6.50 -8.76
N ALA A 129 -5.11 5.95 -8.34
CA ALA A 129 -3.82 6.62 -8.46
C ALA A 129 -3.40 6.80 -9.92
N ALA A 130 -3.58 5.77 -10.77
CA ALA A 130 -3.22 5.82 -12.19
C ALA A 130 -4.04 6.86 -12.96
N LEU A 131 -5.31 7.07 -12.59
CA LEU A 131 -6.15 8.13 -13.17
C LEU A 131 -5.60 9.54 -12.93
N GLN A 132 -4.76 9.74 -11.91
CA GLN A 132 -4.06 10.99 -11.64
C GLN A 132 -2.79 11.16 -12.50
N GLN A 133 -2.41 10.14 -13.29
CA GLN A 133 -1.28 10.15 -14.21
C GLN A 133 0.08 10.50 -13.57
N PRO A 134 0.49 9.86 -12.47
CA PRO A 134 1.81 10.12 -11.88
C PRO A 134 2.92 9.72 -12.85
N PRO A 135 3.86 10.63 -13.19
CA PRO A 135 4.85 10.39 -14.24
C PRO A 135 5.84 9.27 -13.93
N HIS A 136 6.05 8.96 -12.65
CA HIS A 136 6.97 7.91 -12.22
C HIS A 136 6.32 6.53 -12.05
N LEU A 137 5.00 6.38 -12.25
CA LEU A 137 4.32 5.08 -12.27
C LEU A 137 4.67 4.32 -13.55
N LYS A 138 5.34 3.17 -13.43
CA LYS A 138 5.81 2.37 -14.57
C LYS A 138 5.06 1.05 -14.73
N ALA A 139 4.55 0.48 -13.63
CA ALA A 139 3.84 -0.79 -13.66
C ALA A 139 2.85 -0.90 -12.51
N MET A 140 1.81 -1.68 -12.72
CA MET A 140 0.82 -2.01 -11.69
C MET A 140 0.54 -3.51 -11.69
N VAL A 141 0.50 -4.12 -10.50
CA VAL A 141 0.05 -5.50 -10.32
C VAL A 141 -1.24 -5.46 -9.51
N VAL A 142 -2.35 -5.36 -10.21
CA VAL A 142 -3.70 -5.30 -9.64
C VAL A 142 -4.29 -6.70 -9.58
N ARG A 143 -4.66 -7.16 -8.39
CA ARG A 143 -5.22 -8.48 -8.18
C ARG A 143 -6.56 -8.40 -7.47
N VAL A 144 -7.50 -9.25 -7.89
CA VAL A 144 -8.82 -9.42 -7.23
C VAL A 144 -9.46 -8.06 -6.93
N ALA A 145 -9.50 -7.19 -7.93
CA ALA A 145 -9.98 -5.82 -7.78
C ALA A 145 -10.69 -5.39 -9.06
N PRO A 146 -11.97 -4.98 -8.98
CA PRO A 146 -12.69 -4.47 -10.13
C PRO A 146 -12.11 -3.10 -10.56
N SER A 147 -12.19 -2.82 -11.85
CA SER A 147 -11.90 -1.48 -12.40
C SER A 147 -13.08 -0.52 -12.25
N ASP A 148 -14.27 -1.07 -12.00
CA ASP A 148 -15.51 -0.32 -11.79
C ASP A 148 -16.09 -0.67 -10.41
N PRO A 149 -16.18 0.31 -9.46
CA PRO A 149 -16.71 0.07 -8.13
C PRO A 149 -18.20 -0.31 -8.12
N PHE A 150 -18.96 0.00 -9.17
CA PHE A 150 -20.37 -0.38 -9.28
C PHE A 150 -20.59 -1.89 -9.48
N VAL A 151 -19.57 -2.63 -9.88
CA VAL A 151 -19.63 -4.10 -10.00
C VAL A 151 -19.93 -4.77 -8.66
N GLU A 152 -19.49 -4.20 -7.55
CA GLU A 152 -19.72 -4.75 -6.21
C GLU A 152 -21.13 -4.44 -5.66
N THR A 153 -21.80 -3.42 -6.19
CA THR A 153 -23.13 -3.01 -5.75
C THR A 153 -24.06 -2.73 -6.94
N PRO A 154 -24.27 -3.72 -7.84
CA PRO A 154 -24.98 -3.49 -9.11
C PRO A 154 -26.43 -3.06 -8.91
N THR A 155 -27.02 -3.35 -7.76
CA THR A 155 -28.40 -2.95 -7.39
C THR A 155 -28.44 -1.67 -6.54
N GLY A 156 -27.26 -1.07 -6.22
CA GLY A 156 -27.15 0.04 -5.27
C GLY A 156 -27.34 -0.36 -3.81
N VAL A 157 -27.49 -1.65 -3.52
CA VAL A 157 -27.63 -2.18 -2.15
C VAL A 157 -26.31 -2.82 -1.74
N PRO A 158 -25.66 -2.37 -0.63
CA PRO A 158 -24.45 -2.99 -0.12
C PRO A 158 -24.67 -4.48 0.18
N SER A 159 -23.72 -5.31 -0.25
CA SER A 159 -23.74 -6.72 0.10
C SER A 159 -23.43 -6.94 1.59
N PRO A 160 -23.84 -8.06 2.20
CA PRO A 160 -23.42 -8.39 3.57
C PRO A 160 -21.90 -8.36 3.73
N MET A 161 -21.16 -8.81 2.73
CA MET A 161 -19.69 -8.74 2.74
C MET A 161 -19.18 -7.30 2.82
N SER A 162 -19.79 -6.35 2.09
CA SER A 162 -19.43 -4.93 2.17
C SER A 162 -19.67 -4.35 3.56
N MET A 163 -20.76 -4.75 4.21
CA MET A 163 -21.06 -4.33 5.58
C MET A 163 -20.06 -4.89 6.58
N CYS A 164 -19.72 -6.19 6.47
CA CYS A 164 -18.67 -6.81 7.28
C CYS A 164 -17.32 -6.11 7.08
N TRP A 165 -16.98 -5.79 5.83
CA TRP A 165 -15.74 -5.10 5.52
C TRP A 165 -15.71 -3.69 6.12
N LEU A 166 -16.79 -2.92 6.06
CA LEU A 166 -16.87 -1.61 6.70
C LEU A 166 -16.67 -1.69 8.21
N HIS A 167 -17.24 -2.72 8.86
CA HIS A 167 -16.97 -2.97 10.28
C HIS A 167 -15.48 -3.28 10.50
N PHE A 168 -14.92 -4.20 9.72
CA PHE A 168 -13.52 -4.62 9.84
C PHE A 168 -12.54 -3.44 9.73
N VAL A 169 -12.80 -2.48 8.83
CA VAL A 169 -11.94 -1.31 8.63
C VAL A 169 -12.42 -0.06 9.40
N SER A 170 -13.37 -0.20 10.31
CA SER A 170 -13.81 0.92 11.16
C SER A 170 -12.69 1.32 12.15
N GLY A 171 -12.49 2.63 12.35
CA GLY A 171 -11.41 3.12 13.22
C GLY A 171 -10.01 3.06 12.56
N ARG A 172 -8.96 3.16 13.38
CA ARG A 172 -7.56 3.18 12.88
C ARG A 172 -6.98 1.79 12.62
N TYR A 173 -7.43 0.78 13.36
CA TYR A 173 -6.95 -0.60 13.28
C TYR A 173 -8.08 -1.53 12.90
N ASN A 174 -7.72 -2.70 12.38
CA ASN A 174 -8.70 -3.71 12.01
C ASN A 174 -9.49 -4.19 13.23
N GLN A 175 -10.82 -4.26 13.09
CA GLN A 175 -11.69 -4.78 14.12
C GLN A 175 -11.77 -6.32 14.02
N LEU A 176 -12.09 -6.97 15.14
CA LEU A 176 -12.30 -8.42 15.15
C LEU A 176 -13.60 -8.75 14.42
N MET A 177 -13.53 -9.51 13.35
CA MET A 177 -14.71 -9.97 12.60
C MET A 177 -15.64 -10.84 13.45
N GLU A 178 -15.08 -11.56 14.41
CA GLU A 178 -15.81 -12.44 15.33
C GLU A 178 -16.63 -11.66 16.38
N ALA A 179 -16.37 -10.36 16.56
CA ALA A 179 -17.11 -9.54 17.51
C ALA A 179 -18.57 -9.28 17.09
N VAL A 180 -18.92 -9.57 15.84
CA VAL A 180 -20.28 -9.41 15.32
C VAL A 180 -20.81 -10.78 14.93
N ASN A 181 -21.90 -11.20 15.60
CA ASN A 181 -22.62 -12.43 15.21
C ASN A 181 -23.47 -12.15 13.96
N TRP A 182 -22.89 -12.32 12.79
CA TRP A 182 -23.55 -12.07 11.50
C TRP A 182 -24.67 -13.06 11.17
N GLU A 183 -24.79 -14.17 11.90
CA GLU A 183 -25.86 -15.14 11.74
C GLU A 183 -27.18 -14.69 12.40
N SER A 184 -27.13 -13.66 13.23
CA SER A 184 -28.25 -13.15 13.99
C SER A 184 -28.81 -11.80 13.47
N VAL A 185 -28.35 -11.33 12.33
CA VAL A 185 -28.78 -10.07 11.69
C VAL A 185 -29.69 -10.32 10.51
#